data_aa402a7110d99c303b73f56785812d29
#
_entry.id   aa402a7110d99c303b73f56785812d29
#
_cell.length_a   1.000
_cell.length_b   1.000
_cell.length_c   1.000
_cell.angle_alpha   90.00
_cell.angle_beta   90.00
_cell.angle_gamma   90.00
#
_symmetry.space_group_name_H-M   'P 1'
#
loop_
_entity.id
_entity.type
_entity.pdbx_description
1 polymer ?
#
loop_
_entity_poly.entity_id
_entity_poly.type
_entity_poly.pdbx_seq_one_letter_code
_entity_poly.pdbx_strand_id
1 'polypeptide(L)'
;QVSSKKIIYDDTELQKRFAVNRDLILTATPYMEHLTNFVKGFNFFVLLTDGEGCILNAIGEEKILSEAFSMKMIPGAFMNEENIGTNAMSMVIEIKSPIQVSGREHFIKAYHKWTCSAAPIKDNEGRLIGVLNLTGYIDFVHPHTLGMVIAASNAIEEMLKVKNYNKAQNTNDRHIKNVFNSIPIAIITSDINGKIKICNGCALKMFGSKGKQLRISEIRDLIEDW
;
A
#
# COMPACT_ATOMS: atom_id res chain seq x y z
N GLN A 1 -15.97 -24.73 24.49
CA GLN A 1 -14.76 -24.40 23.71
C GLN A 1 -15.16 -24.34 22.26
N VAL A 2 -15.46 -23.15 21.74
CA VAL A 2 -15.59 -22.97 20.30
C VAL A 2 -14.16 -22.98 19.75
N SER A 3 -13.78 -24.08 19.11
CA SER A 3 -12.53 -24.22 18.39
C SER A 3 -12.65 -23.27 17.17
N SER A 4 -12.22 -22.04 17.34
CA SER A 4 -12.07 -21.11 16.21
C SER A 4 -11.04 -21.72 15.24
N LYS A 5 -11.49 -22.09 14.06
CA LYS A 5 -10.60 -22.55 12.99
C LYS A 5 -9.82 -21.34 12.47
N LYS A 6 -8.71 -21.04 13.16
CA LYS A 6 -7.78 -20.03 12.67
C LYS A 6 -7.05 -20.60 11.46
N ILE A 7 -7.37 -20.13 10.29
CA ILE A 7 -6.73 -20.56 9.05
C ILE A 7 -5.40 -19.82 8.94
N ILE A 8 -4.33 -20.56 8.79
CA ILE A 8 -2.99 -20.04 8.47
C ILE A 8 -2.64 -20.64 7.11
N TYR A 9 -2.30 -19.82 6.17
CA TYR A 9 -1.86 -20.30 4.86
C TYR A 9 -0.50 -20.98 4.94
N ASP A 10 -0.29 -21.91 4.01
CA ASP A 10 1.05 -22.40 3.72
C ASP A 10 1.93 -21.29 3.09
N ASP A 11 3.22 -21.50 3.02
CA ASP A 11 4.19 -20.52 2.53
C ASP A 11 3.88 -20.08 1.08
N THR A 12 3.40 -20.99 0.23
CA THR A 12 3.12 -20.72 -1.18
C THR A 12 1.94 -19.75 -1.34
N GLU A 13 0.86 -20.00 -0.62
CA GLU A 13 -0.33 -19.15 -0.65
C GLU A 13 -0.06 -17.79 0.00
N LEU A 14 0.71 -17.78 1.07
CA LEU A 14 1.13 -16.55 1.75
C LEU A 14 1.97 -15.66 0.83
N GLN A 15 2.91 -16.23 0.10
CA GLN A 15 3.73 -15.48 -0.88
C GLN A 15 2.88 -14.89 -2.00
N LYS A 16 1.88 -15.60 -2.50
CA LYS A 16 0.94 -15.06 -3.49
C LYS A 16 0.16 -13.87 -2.93
N ARG A 17 -0.34 -13.97 -1.69
CA ARG A 17 -1.04 -12.86 -1.03
C ARG A 17 -0.15 -11.64 -0.85
N PHE A 18 1.08 -11.83 -0.43
CA PHE A 18 2.05 -10.74 -0.32
C PHE A 18 2.34 -10.07 -1.66
N ALA A 19 2.46 -10.85 -2.74
CA ALA A 19 2.67 -10.32 -4.08
C ALA A 19 1.48 -9.45 -4.55
N VAL A 20 0.25 -9.92 -4.33
CA VAL A 20 -0.98 -9.17 -4.68
C VAL A 20 -1.10 -7.88 -3.85
N ASN A 21 -0.79 -7.93 -2.55
CA ASN A 21 -0.91 -6.81 -1.62
C ASN A 21 0.38 -5.99 -1.47
N ARG A 22 1.37 -6.19 -2.36
CA ARG A 22 2.69 -5.57 -2.25
C ARG A 22 2.64 -4.04 -2.12
N ASP A 23 1.81 -3.37 -2.91
CA ASP A 23 1.71 -1.92 -2.88
C ASP A 23 1.10 -1.41 -1.57
N LEU A 24 0.10 -2.12 -1.04
CA LEU A 24 -0.50 -1.85 0.26
C LEU A 24 0.55 -2.00 1.37
N ILE A 25 1.25 -3.14 1.42
CA ILE A 25 2.28 -3.42 2.42
C ILE A 25 3.37 -2.34 2.41
N LEU A 26 3.96 -2.06 1.24
CA LEU A 26 5.04 -1.09 1.10
C LEU A 26 4.61 0.34 1.44
N THR A 27 3.34 0.68 1.18
CA THR A 27 2.83 2.02 1.47
C THR A 27 2.45 2.16 2.95
N ALA A 28 1.87 1.12 3.56
CA ALA A 28 1.42 1.15 4.95
C ALA A 28 2.58 1.04 5.97
N THR A 29 3.66 0.31 5.65
CA THR A 29 4.75 0.03 6.59
C THR A 29 5.32 1.28 7.26
N PRO A 30 5.67 2.39 6.57
CA PRO A 30 6.17 3.59 7.23
C PRO A 30 5.18 4.20 8.23
N TYR A 31 3.88 4.15 7.93
CA TYR A 31 2.85 4.66 8.84
C TYR A 31 2.65 3.76 10.07
N MET A 32 2.79 2.44 9.90
CA MET A 32 2.80 1.49 11.02
C MET A 32 3.98 1.74 11.95
N GLU A 33 5.17 1.98 11.40
CA GLU A 33 6.38 2.34 12.17
C GLU A 33 6.18 3.67 12.92
N HIS A 34 5.59 4.68 12.28
CA HIS A 34 5.27 5.95 12.94
C HIS A 34 4.28 5.75 14.09
N LEU A 35 3.19 4.99 13.87
CA LEU A 35 2.23 4.67 14.94
C LEU A 35 2.92 3.97 16.11
N THR A 36 3.76 2.96 15.84
CA THR A 36 4.51 2.23 16.88
C THR A 36 5.44 3.17 17.66
N ASN A 37 6.09 4.12 16.98
CA ASN A 37 6.96 5.10 17.64
C ASN A 37 6.18 6.05 18.56
N PHE A 38 4.96 6.47 18.20
CA PHE A 38 4.11 7.31 19.04
C PHE A 38 3.68 6.61 20.35
N VAL A 39 3.48 5.30 20.30
CA VAL A 39 3.03 4.50 21.45
C VAL A 39 4.16 3.67 22.07
N LYS A 40 5.41 4.02 21.77
CA LYS A 40 6.58 3.32 22.30
C LYS A 40 6.62 3.33 23.82
N GLY A 41 6.89 2.19 24.42
CA GLY A 41 6.92 1.99 25.88
C GLY A 41 5.56 1.67 26.50
N PHE A 42 4.46 1.71 25.73
CA PHE A 42 3.12 1.38 26.23
C PHE A 42 2.64 -0.01 25.81
N ASN A 43 3.54 -0.85 25.26
CA ASN A 43 3.23 -2.21 24.81
C ASN A 43 2.05 -2.26 23.82
N PHE A 44 2.12 -1.45 22.77
CA PHE A 44 1.23 -1.52 21.63
C PHE A 44 1.91 -2.21 20.45
N PHE A 45 1.11 -2.81 19.58
CA PHE A 45 1.54 -3.29 18.27
C PHE A 45 0.52 -2.96 17.19
N VAL A 46 0.98 -2.87 15.97
CA VAL A 46 0.18 -2.53 14.79
C VAL A 46 0.09 -3.74 13.88
N LEU A 47 -1.10 -4.05 13.41
CA LEU A 47 -1.36 -5.06 12.40
C LEU A 47 -1.91 -4.42 11.13
N LEU A 48 -1.49 -4.94 10.00
CA LEU A 48 -2.08 -4.68 8.69
C LEU A 48 -2.68 -5.97 8.17
N THR A 49 -3.94 -5.93 7.74
CA THR A 49 -4.57 -7.04 7.03
C THR A 49 -4.91 -6.65 5.59
N ASP A 50 -5.19 -7.64 4.74
CA ASP A 50 -5.91 -7.39 3.50
C ASP A 50 -7.41 -7.18 3.75
N GLY A 51 -8.20 -6.97 2.68
CA GLY A 51 -9.65 -6.76 2.76
C GLY A 51 -10.45 -7.96 3.24
N GLU A 52 -9.85 -9.16 3.28
CA GLU A 52 -10.47 -10.39 3.78
C GLU A 52 -10.07 -10.71 5.23
N GLY A 53 -9.17 -9.89 5.83
CA GLY A 53 -8.72 -10.03 7.20
C GLY A 53 -7.47 -10.91 7.39
N CYS A 54 -6.78 -11.29 6.32
CA CYS A 54 -5.50 -11.98 6.42
C CYS A 54 -4.41 -11.00 6.86
N ILE A 55 -3.69 -11.30 7.95
CA ILE A 55 -2.60 -10.45 8.43
C ILE A 55 -1.46 -10.46 7.39
N LEU A 56 -1.08 -9.28 6.93
CA LEU A 56 0.00 -9.04 5.97
C LEU A 56 1.29 -8.58 6.66
N ASN A 57 1.17 -7.78 7.73
CA ASN A 57 2.31 -7.25 8.46
C ASN A 57 1.95 -7.01 9.93
N ALA A 58 2.97 -7.12 10.81
CA ALA A 58 2.87 -6.87 12.24
C ALA A 58 4.12 -6.12 12.71
N ILE A 59 3.94 -4.97 13.38
CA ILE A 59 5.04 -4.13 13.89
C ILE A 59 4.75 -3.75 15.33
N GLY A 60 5.74 -3.87 16.21
CA GLY A 60 5.62 -3.52 17.62
C GLY A 60 6.88 -3.88 18.39
N GLU A 61 6.87 -3.64 19.69
CA GLU A 61 7.95 -4.06 20.57
C GLU A 61 7.99 -5.58 20.70
N GLU A 62 9.18 -6.18 20.78
CA GLU A 62 9.41 -7.61 20.77
C GLU A 62 8.53 -8.37 21.79
N LYS A 63 8.41 -7.84 23.01
CA LYS A 63 7.65 -8.46 24.09
C LYS A 63 6.17 -8.63 23.73
N ILE A 64 5.51 -7.57 23.25
CA ILE A 64 4.08 -7.61 22.92
C ILE A 64 3.81 -8.38 21.63
N LEU A 65 4.72 -8.32 20.64
CA LEU A 65 4.64 -9.12 19.43
C LEU A 65 4.79 -10.61 19.73
N SER A 66 5.72 -11.01 20.59
CA SER A 66 5.87 -12.41 21.02
C SER A 66 4.57 -12.92 21.66
N GLU A 67 3.91 -12.10 22.47
CA GLU A 67 2.61 -12.44 23.04
C GLU A 67 1.52 -12.57 21.99
N ALA A 68 1.42 -11.63 21.04
CA ALA A 68 0.49 -11.68 19.92
C ALA A 68 0.71 -12.93 19.06
N PHE A 69 1.97 -13.27 18.77
CA PHE A 69 2.35 -14.44 17.99
C PHE A 69 2.02 -15.75 18.71
N SER A 70 2.17 -15.82 20.04
CA SER A 70 1.74 -16.98 20.83
C SER A 70 0.23 -17.25 20.69
N MET A 71 -0.56 -16.20 20.43
CA MET A 71 -1.99 -16.29 20.15
C MET A 71 -2.29 -16.37 18.64
N LYS A 72 -1.27 -16.69 17.82
CA LYS A 72 -1.37 -16.86 16.37
C LYS A 72 -1.83 -15.61 15.62
N MET A 73 -1.60 -14.42 16.13
CA MET A 73 -1.73 -13.17 15.40
C MET A 73 -0.46 -12.92 14.58
N ILE A 74 -0.23 -13.75 13.58
CA ILE A 74 0.97 -13.75 12.73
C ILE A 74 0.58 -13.49 11.28
N PRO A 75 1.50 -13.04 10.43
CA PRO A 75 1.26 -12.97 8.99
C PRO A 75 0.72 -14.31 8.45
N GLY A 76 -0.34 -14.24 7.63
CA GLY A 76 -1.07 -15.41 7.13
C GLY A 76 -2.24 -15.88 7.99
N ALA A 77 -2.41 -15.37 9.22
CA ALA A 77 -3.58 -15.69 10.04
C ALA A 77 -4.76 -14.79 9.66
N PHE A 78 -5.98 -15.35 9.66
CA PHE A 78 -7.21 -14.60 9.39
C PHE A 78 -7.83 -14.05 10.66
N MET A 79 -8.20 -12.76 10.60
CA MET A 79 -8.83 -12.01 11.68
C MET A 79 -10.29 -11.67 11.39
N ASN A 80 -10.93 -12.35 10.43
CA ASN A 80 -12.34 -12.17 10.10
C ASN A 80 -13.27 -12.92 11.07
N GLU A 81 -14.56 -12.62 10.99
CA GLU A 81 -15.58 -13.15 11.91
C GLU A 81 -15.68 -14.69 11.89
N GLU A 82 -15.59 -15.29 10.70
CA GLU A 82 -15.68 -16.75 10.52
C GLU A 82 -14.59 -17.54 11.24
N ASN A 83 -13.37 -16.96 11.34
CA ASN A 83 -12.21 -17.64 11.88
C ASN A 83 -12.02 -17.42 13.38
N ILE A 84 -12.24 -16.20 13.87
CA ILE A 84 -11.96 -15.86 15.26
C ILE A 84 -13.08 -15.09 15.97
N GLY A 85 -14.24 -14.88 15.31
CA GLY A 85 -15.35 -14.14 15.87
C GLY A 85 -15.05 -12.64 16.01
N THR A 86 -15.91 -11.95 16.73
CA THR A 86 -15.92 -10.50 16.88
C THR A 86 -14.59 -9.97 17.44
N ASN A 87 -13.97 -9.10 16.68
CA ASN A 87 -12.78 -8.32 17.00
C ASN A 87 -12.78 -7.03 16.17
N ALA A 88 -11.87 -6.08 16.44
CA ALA A 88 -11.89 -4.80 15.75
C ALA A 88 -11.70 -4.93 14.23
N MET A 89 -10.86 -5.86 13.75
CA MET A 89 -10.64 -6.06 12.32
C MET A 89 -11.84 -6.69 11.63
N SER A 90 -12.46 -7.74 12.24
CA SER A 90 -13.69 -8.34 11.70
C SER A 90 -14.83 -7.34 11.62
N MET A 91 -14.97 -6.51 12.64
CA MET A 91 -15.99 -5.46 12.66
C MET A 91 -15.76 -4.43 11.54
N VAL A 92 -14.51 -3.98 11.32
CA VAL A 92 -14.20 -3.05 10.21
C VAL A 92 -14.50 -3.67 8.85
N ILE A 93 -14.22 -4.96 8.67
CA ILE A 93 -14.54 -5.67 7.42
C ILE A 93 -16.05 -5.65 7.15
N GLU A 94 -16.85 -5.83 8.18
CA GLU A 94 -18.31 -5.88 8.08
C GLU A 94 -18.91 -4.48 7.90
N ILE A 95 -18.61 -3.54 8.81
CA ILE A 95 -19.26 -2.22 8.83
C ILE A 95 -18.55 -1.17 7.93
N LYS A 96 -17.33 -1.45 7.44
CA LYS A 96 -16.50 -0.57 6.59
C LYS A 96 -16.26 0.82 7.19
N SER A 97 -16.25 0.90 8.51
CA SER A 97 -16.07 2.11 9.31
C SER A 97 -15.11 1.86 10.46
N PRO A 98 -14.38 2.89 10.93
CA PRO A 98 -13.47 2.75 12.05
C PRO A 98 -14.21 2.35 13.33
N ILE A 99 -13.57 1.52 14.15
CA ILE A 99 -14.14 1.06 15.43
C ILE A 99 -13.04 0.77 16.46
N GLN A 100 -13.37 0.92 17.74
CA GLN A 100 -12.59 0.42 18.84
C GLN A 100 -13.35 -0.72 19.52
N VAL A 101 -12.67 -1.85 19.74
CA VAL A 101 -13.20 -3.04 20.44
C VAL A 101 -12.30 -3.32 21.61
N SER A 102 -12.87 -3.44 22.81
CA SER A 102 -12.08 -3.49 24.04
C SER A 102 -12.56 -4.59 24.99
N GLY A 103 -11.62 -5.31 25.59
CA GLY A 103 -11.90 -6.26 26.65
C GLY A 103 -12.91 -7.33 26.23
N ARG A 104 -14.01 -7.41 26.95
CA ARG A 104 -15.06 -8.43 26.79
C ARG A 104 -15.91 -8.27 25.52
N GLU A 105 -15.72 -7.21 24.75
CA GLU A 105 -16.34 -7.06 23.44
C GLU A 105 -15.70 -8.02 22.42
N HIS A 106 -14.47 -8.49 22.68
CA HIS A 106 -13.87 -9.54 21.87
C HIS A 106 -14.53 -10.89 22.11
N PHE A 107 -14.82 -11.64 21.05
CA PHE A 107 -15.40 -12.98 21.14
C PHE A 107 -14.44 -13.95 21.84
N ILE A 108 -13.14 -13.91 21.53
CA ILE A 108 -12.14 -14.80 22.13
C ILE A 108 -11.73 -14.28 23.51
N LYS A 109 -11.96 -15.10 24.55
CA LYS A 109 -11.60 -14.75 25.94
C LYS A 109 -10.13 -14.36 26.13
N ALA A 110 -9.20 -14.98 25.40
CA ALA A 110 -7.78 -14.63 25.45
C ALA A 110 -7.48 -13.18 25.00
N TYR A 111 -8.38 -12.55 24.24
CA TYR A 111 -8.25 -11.17 23.77
C TYR A 111 -8.89 -10.15 24.73
N HIS A 112 -9.55 -10.59 25.80
CA HIS A 112 -10.19 -9.69 26.80
C HIS A 112 -9.21 -8.76 27.52
N LYS A 113 -7.93 -9.06 27.49
CA LYS A 113 -6.88 -8.21 28.05
C LYS A 113 -6.45 -7.06 27.12
N TRP A 114 -6.97 -7.01 25.89
CA TRP A 114 -6.59 -6.05 24.88
C TRP A 114 -7.70 -5.05 24.54
N THR A 115 -7.25 -3.88 24.08
CA THR A 115 -8.04 -2.88 23.35
C THR A 115 -7.47 -2.77 21.93
N CYS A 116 -8.35 -2.76 20.96
CA CYS A 116 -8.02 -2.74 19.53
C CYS A 116 -8.74 -1.58 18.86
N SER A 117 -7.99 -0.68 18.26
CA SER A 117 -8.52 0.40 17.41
C SER A 117 -8.23 0.07 15.97
N ALA A 118 -9.25 -0.02 15.13
CA ALA A 118 -9.10 -0.40 13.72
C ALA A 118 -9.79 0.58 12.79
N ALA A 119 -9.21 0.78 11.60
CA ALA A 119 -9.76 1.60 10.54
C ALA A 119 -9.61 0.92 9.17
N PRO A 120 -10.59 1.09 8.26
CA PRO A 120 -10.50 0.56 6.90
C PRO A 120 -9.46 1.32 6.08
N ILE A 121 -8.83 0.61 5.15
CA ILE A 121 -8.06 1.20 4.04
C ILE A 121 -8.84 0.89 2.77
N LYS A 122 -9.22 1.93 2.01
CA LYS A 122 -10.03 1.81 0.80
C LYS A 122 -9.24 2.24 -0.44
N ASP A 123 -9.57 1.67 -1.58
CA ASP A 123 -9.04 2.11 -2.87
C ASP A 123 -9.79 3.34 -3.40
N ASN A 124 -9.41 3.78 -4.62
CA ASN A 124 -10.04 4.94 -5.29
C ASN A 124 -11.52 4.74 -5.63
N GLU A 125 -12.00 3.50 -5.63
CA GLU A 125 -13.39 3.14 -5.90
C GLU A 125 -14.20 2.91 -4.61
N GLY A 126 -13.57 3.13 -3.44
CA GLY A 126 -14.20 2.95 -2.14
C GLY A 126 -14.26 1.49 -1.67
N ARG A 127 -13.61 0.55 -2.38
CA ARG A 127 -13.56 -0.87 -1.97
C ARG A 127 -12.57 -1.04 -0.84
N LEU A 128 -12.93 -1.86 0.14
CA LEU A 128 -12.02 -2.23 1.23
C LEU A 128 -10.87 -3.08 0.69
N ILE A 129 -9.65 -2.60 0.84
CA ILE A 129 -8.42 -3.30 0.42
C ILE A 129 -7.56 -3.74 1.60
N GLY A 130 -7.83 -3.25 2.80
CA GLY A 130 -7.13 -3.65 4.01
C GLY A 130 -7.71 -3.02 5.25
N VAL A 131 -7.20 -3.46 6.40
CA VAL A 131 -7.52 -2.88 7.72
C VAL A 131 -6.23 -2.60 8.46
N LEU A 132 -6.10 -1.38 8.97
CA LEU A 132 -5.05 -0.99 9.90
C LEU A 132 -5.58 -1.11 11.32
N ASN A 133 -4.84 -1.78 12.20
CA ASN A 133 -5.26 -2.01 13.58
C ASN A 133 -4.11 -1.75 14.56
N LEU A 134 -4.39 -0.99 15.61
CA LEU A 134 -3.50 -0.75 16.74
C LEU A 134 -4.06 -1.45 17.97
N THR A 135 -3.28 -2.37 18.56
CA THR A 135 -3.65 -3.16 19.74
C THR A 135 -2.71 -2.88 20.90
N GLY A 136 -3.26 -2.68 22.07
CA GLY A 136 -2.54 -2.57 23.34
C GLY A 136 -3.31 -3.22 24.48
N TYR A 137 -2.75 -3.17 25.71
CA TYR A 137 -3.47 -3.67 26.88
C TYR A 137 -4.69 -2.81 27.19
N ILE A 138 -5.75 -3.44 27.73
CA ILE A 138 -7.02 -2.80 28.08
C ILE A 138 -6.86 -1.59 29.02
N ASP A 139 -5.84 -1.60 29.87
CA ASP A 139 -5.52 -0.51 30.81
C ASP A 139 -5.12 0.80 30.08
N PHE A 140 -4.75 0.72 28.81
CA PHE A 140 -4.39 1.85 27.96
C PHE A 140 -5.49 2.22 26.95
N VAL A 141 -6.74 1.75 27.17
CA VAL A 141 -7.86 2.14 26.31
C VAL A 141 -8.05 3.65 26.31
N HIS A 142 -8.05 4.26 25.13
CA HIS A 142 -8.27 5.69 24.98
C HIS A 142 -8.86 6.02 23.60
N PRO A 143 -9.82 6.95 23.50
CA PRO A 143 -10.40 7.34 22.22
C PRO A 143 -9.39 7.90 21.21
N HIS A 144 -8.29 8.51 21.67
CA HIS A 144 -7.26 9.07 20.82
C HIS A 144 -6.53 7.98 20.00
N THR A 145 -6.44 6.73 20.48
CA THR A 145 -5.84 5.63 19.72
C THR A 145 -6.62 5.35 18.45
N LEU A 146 -7.94 5.42 18.50
CA LEU A 146 -8.78 5.29 17.28
C LEU A 146 -8.54 6.45 16.32
N GLY A 147 -8.45 7.69 16.82
CA GLY A 147 -8.14 8.87 16.00
C GLY A 147 -6.79 8.75 15.28
N MET A 148 -5.76 8.24 15.96
CA MET A 148 -4.44 8.00 15.37
C MET A 148 -4.50 6.98 14.23
N VAL A 149 -5.22 5.88 14.41
CA VAL A 149 -5.37 4.84 13.39
C VAL A 149 -6.16 5.36 12.19
N ILE A 150 -7.23 6.15 12.41
CA ILE A 150 -7.99 6.78 11.33
C ILE A 150 -7.09 7.73 10.52
N ALA A 151 -6.30 8.58 11.18
CA ALA A 151 -5.41 9.50 10.50
C ALA A 151 -4.35 8.76 9.66
N ALA A 152 -3.76 7.70 10.21
CA ALA A 152 -2.79 6.88 9.49
C ALA A 152 -3.42 6.14 8.30
N SER A 153 -4.63 5.58 8.49
CA SER A 153 -5.35 4.90 7.41
C SER A 153 -5.67 5.85 6.26
N ASN A 154 -6.18 7.04 6.54
CA ASN A 154 -6.45 8.08 5.53
C ASN A 154 -5.16 8.49 4.79
N ALA A 155 -4.04 8.64 5.49
CA ALA A 155 -2.77 8.99 4.89
C ALA A 155 -2.25 7.86 3.96
N ILE A 156 -2.46 6.60 4.33
CA ILE A 156 -2.14 5.43 3.48
C ILE A 156 -3.00 5.46 2.21
N GLU A 157 -4.31 5.71 2.32
CA GLU A 157 -5.22 5.81 1.19
C GLU A 157 -4.76 6.90 0.21
N GLU A 158 -4.47 8.11 0.69
CA GLU A 158 -4.00 9.22 -0.16
C GLU A 158 -2.67 8.89 -0.85
N MET A 159 -1.74 8.25 -0.16
CA MET A 159 -0.46 7.84 -0.75
C MET A 159 -0.65 6.77 -1.83
N LEU A 160 -1.57 5.82 -1.63
CA LEU A 160 -1.93 4.81 -2.64
C LEU A 160 -2.55 5.46 -3.88
N LYS A 161 -3.42 6.48 -3.72
CA LYS A 161 -3.99 7.26 -4.83
C LYS A 161 -2.91 7.93 -5.66
N VAL A 162 -1.98 8.64 -5.01
CA VAL A 162 -0.85 9.30 -5.69
C VAL A 162 0.01 8.29 -6.44
N LYS A 163 0.32 7.15 -5.82
CA LYS A 163 1.12 6.08 -6.43
C LYS A 163 0.45 5.49 -7.67
N ASN A 164 -0.86 5.25 -7.60
CA ASN A 164 -1.65 4.72 -8.72
C ASN A 164 -1.74 5.74 -9.86
N TYR A 165 -1.95 7.01 -9.56
CA TYR A 165 -1.94 8.10 -10.54
C TYR A 165 -0.59 8.16 -11.28
N ASN A 166 0.53 8.15 -10.55
CA ASN A 166 1.86 8.17 -11.15
C ASN A 166 2.15 6.94 -12.01
N LYS A 167 1.67 5.74 -11.60
CA LYS A 167 1.76 4.53 -12.42
C LYS A 167 0.99 4.66 -13.74
N ALA A 168 -0.23 5.17 -13.68
CA ALA A 168 -1.07 5.38 -14.87
C ALA A 168 -0.43 6.39 -15.83
N GLN A 169 0.12 7.50 -15.32
CA GLN A 169 0.85 8.49 -16.10
C GLN A 169 2.08 7.87 -16.79
N ASN A 170 2.90 7.16 -16.07
CA ASN A 170 4.10 6.51 -16.61
C ASN A 170 3.76 5.46 -17.68
N THR A 171 2.64 4.76 -17.53
CA THR A 171 2.16 3.78 -18.53
C THR A 171 1.68 4.49 -19.79
N ASN A 172 0.94 5.58 -19.64
CA ASN A 172 0.46 6.40 -20.77
C ASN A 172 1.63 7.03 -21.53
N ASP A 173 2.62 7.59 -20.83
CA ASP A 173 3.83 8.16 -21.44
C ASP A 173 4.64 7.11 -22.22
N ARG A 174 4.74 5.89 -21.68
CA ARG A 174 5.36 4.76 -22.41
C ARG A 174 4.59 4.41 -23.67
N HIS A 175 3.27 4.36 -23.59
CA HIS A 175 2.43 4.04 -24.73
C HIS A 175 2.56 5.09 -25.82
N ILE A 176 2.47 6.37 -25.47
CA ILE A 176 2.67 7.51 -26.39
C ILE A 176 4.06 7.43 -27.03
N LYS A 177 5.12 7.19 -26.26
CA LYS A 177 6.48 7.03 -26.80
C LYS A 177 6.58 5.85 -27.76
N ASN A 178 5.95 4.71 -27.46
CA ASN A 178 5.96 3.56 -28.36
C ASN A 178 5.24 3.85 -29.68
N VAL A 179 4.05 4.44 -29.62
CA VAL A 179 3.30 4.87 -30.82
C VAL A 179 4.12 5.87 -31.63
N PHE A 180 4.67 6.90 -31.00
CA PHE A 180 5.50 7.92 -31.63
C PHE A 180 6.73 7.33 -32.35
N ASN A 181 7.38 6.34 -31.75
CA ASN A 181 8.53 5.66 -32.35
C ASN A 181 8.15 4.62 -33.42
N SER A 182 6.91 4.16 -33.46
CA SER A 182 6.43 3.22 -34.48
C SER A 182 6.02 3.90 -35.80
N ILE A 183 5.83 5.23 -35.79
CA ILE A 183 5.49 6.00 -37.00
C ILE A 183 6.65 5.97 -37.96
N PRO A 184 6.43 5.51 -39.23
CA PRO A 184 7.52 5.35 -40.24
C PRO A 184 7.88 6.66 -40.94
N ILE A 185 7.61 7.79 -40.33
CA ILE A 185 7.95 9.14 -40.80
C ILE A 185 8.83 9.79 -39.73
N ALA A 186 9.92 10.45 -40.15
CA ALA A 186 10.79 11.21 -39.25
C ALA A 186 10.03 12.41 -38.67
N ILE A 187 9.87 12.42 -37.35
CA ILE A 187 9.20 13.52 -36.64
C ILE A 187 10.20 14.17 -35.70
N ILE A 188 10.38 15.49 -35.85
CA ILE A 188 11.23 16.31 -35.00
C ILE A 188 10.40 17.52 -34.56
N THR A 189 10.45 17.87 -33.30
CA THR A 189 9.86 19.09 -32.75
C THR A 189 10.93 19.97 -32.11
N SER A 190 10.78 21.30 -32.23
CA SER A 190 11.69 22.27 -31.62
C SER A 190 10.91 23.30 -30.80
N ASP A 191 11.65 24.05 -29.99
CA ASP A 191 11.13 25.29 -29.42
C ASP A 191 11.21 26.46 -30.41
N ILE A 192 10.77 27.64 -29.98
CA ILE A 192 10.77 28.87 -30.79
C ILE A 192 12.16 29.34 -31.19
N ASN A 193 13.21 28.89 -30.51
CA ASN A 193 14.61 29.20 -30.80
C ASN A 193 15.27 28.16 -31.71
N GLY A 194 14.50 27.15 -32.20
CA GLY A 194 15.02 26.09 -33.06
C GLY A 194 15.67 24.94 -32.33
N LYS A 195 15.71 24.93 -30.98
CA LYS A 195 16.30 23.83 -30.20
C LYS A 195 15.39 22.60 -30.24
N ILE A 196 15.93 21.46 -30.65
CA ILE A 196 15.20 20.20 -30.74
C ILE A 196 14.76 19.74 -29.37
N LYS A 197 13.45 19.49 -29.21
CA LYS A 197 12.84 19.01 -27.97
C LYS A 197 12.58 17.51 -28.00
N ILE A 198 12.00 17.02 -29.10
CA ILE A 198 11.63 15.60 -29.23
C ILE A 198 11.92 15.17 -30.67
N CYS A 199 12.44 13.94 -30.83
CA CYS A 199 12.53 13.24 -32.10
C CYS A 199 12.14 11.78 -31.94
N ASN A 200 11.49 11.19 -32.95
CA ASN A 200 11.11 9.78 -32.94
C ASN A 200 12.23 8.85 -33.44
N GLY A 201 12.04 7.54 -33.28
CA GLY A 201 13.02 6.54 -33.68
C GLY A 201 13.32 6.54 -35.20
N CYS A 202 12.37 6.94 -36.04
CA CYS A 202 12.57 7.07 -37.49
C CYS A 202 13.53 8.25 -37.79
N ALA A 203 13.34 9.39 -37.15
CA ALA A 203 14.24 10.56 -37.28
C ALA A 203 15.68 10.20 -36.83
N LEU A 204 15.80 9.50 -35.70
CA LEU A 204 17.12 9.08 -35.19
C LEU A 204 17.85 8.11 -36.17
N LYS A 205 17.10 7.24 -36.84
CA LYS A 205 17.68 6.33 -37.86
C LYS A 205 18.06 7.07 -39.11
N MET A 206 17.22 8.02 -39.57
CA MET A 206 17.42 8.78 -40.81
C MET A 206 18.66 9.67 -40.74
N PHE A 207 18.93 10.27 -39.58
CA PHE A 207 20.09 11.18 -39.36
C PHE A 207 21.34 10.43 -38.84
N GLY A 208 21.33 9.10 -38.73
CA GLY A 208 22.48 8.22 -38.50
C GLY A 208 23.24 8.52 -37.21
N SER A 209 24.60 8.60 -37.30
CA SER A 209 25.47 8.88 -36.14
C SER A 209 25.25 10.29 -35.52
N LYS A 210 24.73 11.23 -36.32
CA LYS A 210 24.29 12.53 -35.82
C LYS A 210 23.05 12.42 -34.92
N GLY A 211 22.30 11.30 -34.97
CA GLY A 211 21.10 11.06 -34.15
C GLY A 211 21.31 11.09 -32.64
N LYS A 212 22.52 10.81 -32.13
CA LYS A 212 22.85 11.00 -30.71
C LYS A 212 23.07 12.47 -30.35
N GLN A 213 23.53 13.28 -31.28
CA GLN A 213 23.73 14.74 -31.14
C GLN A 213 22.44 15.53 -31.39
N LEU A 214 21.43 14.96 -32.08
CA LEU A 214 20.14 15.57 -32.34
C LEU A 214 19.39 16.08 -31.08
N ARG A 215 19.68 15.54 -29.91
CA ARG A 215 19.10 16.00 -28.64
C ARG A 215 19.73 17.32 -28.13
N ILE A 216 20.80 17.80 -28.75
CA ILE A 216 21.58 18.96 -28.32
C ILE A 216 21.67 20.00 -29.44
N SER A 217 21.32 19.66 -30.70
CA SER A 217 21.47 20.49 -31.89
C SER A 217 20.25 21.37 -32.15
N GLU A 218 20.45 22.45 -32.88
CA GLU A 218 19.39 23.27 -33.46
C GLU A 218 18.88 22.66 -34.77
N ILE A 219 17.64 22.93 -35.14
CA ILE A 219 17.07 22.48 -36.42
C ILE A 219 17.92 22.97 -37.59
N ARG A 220 18.56 24.15 -37.49
CA ARG A 220 19.46 24.70 -38.52
C ARG A 220 20.59 23.74 -38.86
N ASP A 221 21.19 23.11 -37.86
CA ASP A 221 22.31 22.15 -38.06
C ASP A 221 21.89 20.91 -38.86
N LEU A 222 20.58 20.63 -38.95
CA LEU A 222 20.03 19.51 -39.72
C LEU A 222 19.70 19.89 -41.16
N ILE A 223 19.45 21.19 -41.43
CA ILE A 223 18.98 21.67 -42.75
C ILE A 223 20.20 22.15 -43.60
N GLU A 224 21.24 22.65 -42.98
CA GLU A 224 22.45 23.13 -43.64
C GLU A 224 23.28 22.00 -44.29
N ASP A 225 23.03 20.74 -43.96
CA ASP A 225 23.69 19.55 -44.52
C ASP A 225 22.82 18.81 -45.58
N TRP A 226 21.68 19.41 -46.02
CA TRP A 226 20.82 18.96 -47.12
C TRP A 226 20.88 19.96 -48.23
#